data_6b3cdc8633a9ae5183e02a09ba01f09b
#
_entry.id   6b3cdc8633a9ae5183e02a09ba01f09b
#
_cell.length_a   1.000
_cell.length_b   1.000
_cell.length_c   1.000
_cell.angle_alpha   90.00
_cell.angle_beta   90.00
_cell.angle_gamma   90.00
#
_symmetry.space_group_name_H-M   'P 1'
#
loop_
_entity.id
_entity.type
_entity.pdbx_description
1 polymer ?
#
loop_
_entity_poly.entity_id
_entity_poly.type
_entity_poly.pdbx_seq_one_letter_code
_entity_poly.pdbx_strand_id
1 'polypeptide(L)'
;DRQCCSGLDALLLGQALISAGQADVVIAGGVESYSRRPYRAHRNPDGSQTTYDQASFTPWPNRDPNMAKAANDLAHYSGIDRQQQDSWAIDSHAKALASRMHLASEICQIDIGLPQHDAYSRPLSARLCTRAKAIYGSVTHANTAVAADAAAFCVLTAASPATKRAVQLLGGISIGGDPCLPGLAPIAAIEQVLDRYQLNTAKLTHIEIMEAFAVQALASIQGAGLDPDLVNRHGGALARGHPIAASGAILAVRLFHDLRSTGGIGLAAIAAAGGLGTAVLLRTE
;
A
#
# COMPACT_ATOMS: atom_id res chain seq x y z
N ASP A 1 -5.69 5.66 13.77
CA ASP A 1 -5.19 6.02 12.44
C ASP A 1 -3.67 5.83 12.40
N ARG A 2 -3.18 5.11 11.41
CA ARG A 2 -1.75 4.91 11.12
C ARG A 2 -1.46 5.21 9.64
N GLN A 3 -2.25 6.10 9.08
CA GLN A 3 -2.18 6.57 7.71
C GLN A 3 -2.20 5.40 6.70
N CYS A 4 -1.23 5.31 5.81
CA CYS A 4 -1.20 4.27 4.77
C CYS A 4 -1.16 2.84 5.34
N CYS A 5 -0.56 2.65 6.54
CA CYS A 5 -0.53 1.35 7.22
C CYS A 5 -1.87 0.93 7.86
N SER A 6 -2.83 1.86 8.02
CA SER A 6 -4.07 1.64 8.79
C SER A 6 -4.82 0.37 8.38
N GLY A 7 -4.95 0.10 7.09
CA GLY A 7 -5.69 -1.06 6.59
C GLY A 7 -5.07 -2.39 6.99
N LEU A 8 -3.76 -2.56 6.86
CA LEU A 8 -3.06 -3.79 7.30
C LEU A 8 -3.02 -3.90 8.82
N ASP A 9 -2.79 -2.79 9.53
CA ASP A 9 -2.76 -2.79 10.99
C ASP A 9 -4.14 -3.13 11.58
N ALA A 10 -5.24 -2.72 10.92
CA ALA A 10 -6.59 -3.12 11.30
C ALA A 10 -6.81 -4.63 11.21
N LEU A 11 -6.26 -5.29 10.17
CA LEU A 11 -6.32 -6.75 10.06
C LEU A 11 -5.53 -7.43 11.19
N LEU A 12 -4.34 -6.94 11.50
CA LEU A 12 -3.52 -7.48 12.60
C LEU A 12 -4.21 -7.31 13.96
N LEU A 13 -4.84 -6.16 14.18
CA LEU A 13 -5.64 -5.94 15.40
C LEU A 13 -6.84 -6.90 15.45
N GLY A 14 -7.56 -7.07 14.34
CA GLY A 14 -8.68 -8.02 14.24
C GLY A 14 -8.25 -9.46 14.53
N GLN A 15 -7.10 -9.88 13.98
CA GLN A 15 -6.51 -11.19 14.29
C GLN A 15 -6.18 -11.33 15.78
N ALA A 16 -5.62 -10.30 16.41
CA ALA A 16 -5.29 -10.32 17.83
C ALA A 16 -6.54 -10.44 18.71
N LEU A 17 -7.62 -9.73 18.39
CA LEU A 17 -8.90 -9.81 19.11
C LEU A 17 -9.51 -11.22 19.04
N ILE A 18 -9.50 -11.84 17.86
CA ILE A 18 -9.99 -13.22 17.68
C ILE A 18 -9.10 -14.21 18.45
N SER A 19 -7.78 -14.07 18.34
CA SER A 19 -6.82 -14.95 19.02
C SER A 19 -6.90 -14.85 20.54
N ALA A 20 -7.27 -13.69 21.06
CA ALA A 20 -7.51 -13.45 22.49
C ALA A 20 -8.91 -13.87 22.98
N GLY A 21 -9.76 -14.41 22.10
CA GLY A 21 -11.13 -14.81 22.42
C GLY A 21 -12.06 -13.61 22.74
N GLN A 22 -11.71 -12.42 22.31
CA GLN A 22 -12.51 -11.21 22.52
C GLN A 22 -13.56 -11.00 21.43
N ALA A 23 -13.41 -11.67 20.28
CA ALA A 23 -14.36 -11.65 19.19
C ALA A 23 -14.31 -12.95 18.39
N ASP A 24 -15.45 -13.42 17.89
CA ASP A 24 -15.53 -14.56 16.99
C ASP A 24 -15.39 -14.16 15.52
N VAL A 25 -15.89 -12.96 15.20
CA VAL A 25 -15.87 -12.40 13.85
C VAL A 25 -15.49 -10.92 13.93
N VAL A 26 -14.54 -10.50 13.11
CA VAL A 26 -14.13 -9.09 13.00
C VAL A 26 -14.20 -8.65 11.54
N ILE A 27 -14.83 -7.52 11.27
CA ILE A 27 -14.73 -6.82 9.99
C ILE A 27 -13.62 -5.78 10.14
N ALA A 28 -12.52 -5.95 9.43
CA ALA A 28 -11.35 -5.09 9.50
C ALA A 28 -10.99 -4.53 8.13
N GLY A 29 -10.54 -3.30 8.08
CA GLY A 29 -10.16 -2.66 6.83
C GLY A 29 -9.86 -1.19 6.98
N GLY A 30 -10.09 -0.43 5.92
CA GLY A 30 -9.88 1.01 5.90
C GLY A 30 -10.79 1.72 4.90
N VAL A 31 -11.01 3.00 5.16
CA VAL A 31 -11.76 3.91 4.29
C VAL A 31 -11.01 5.22 4.17
N GLU A 32 -10.98 5.75 2.96
CA GLU A 32 -10.44 7.08 2.68
C GLU A 32 -11.45 7.87 1.84
N SER A 33 -11.74 9.09 2.26
CA SER A 33 -12.50 10.07 1.50
C SER A 33 -11.65 11.32 1.30
N TYR A 34 -10.57 11.17 0.53
CA TYR A 34 -9.60 12.24 0.30
C TYR A 34 -10.21 13.46 -0.38
N SER A 35 -11.16 13.23 -1.31
CA SER A 35 -11.86 14.31 -2.01
C SER A 35 -12.71 15.18 -1.07
N ARG A 36 -13.13 14.62 0.07
CA ARG A 36 -13.95 15.28 1.09
C ARG A 36 -13.20 15.47 2.42
N ARG A 37 -11.86 15.48 2.39
CA ARG A 37 -11.07 15.69 3.60
C ARG A 37 -11.40 17.02 4.26
N PRO A 38 -11.42 17.07 5.60
CA PRO A 38 -11.71 18.29 6.33
C PRO A 38 -10.59 19.32 6.15
N TYR A 39 -10.95 20.60 6.24
CA TYR A 39 -9.97 21.66 6.42
C TYR A 39 -9.34 21.55 7.81
N ARG A 40 -8.02 21.69 7.87
CA ARG A 40 -7.26 21.70 9.13
C ARG A 40 -6.78 23.10 9.41
N ALA A 41 -6.87 23.54 10.67
CA ALA A 41 -6.40 24.84 11.08
C ALA A 41 -5.83 24.80 12.51
N HIS A 42 -4.77 25.55 12.73
CA HIS A 42 -4.33 25.90 14.08
C HIS A 42 -5.10 27.11 14.56
N ARG A 43 -5.50 27.10 15.84
CA ARG A 43 -6.04 28.28 16.51
C ARG A 43 -4.86 29.08 17.09
N ASN A 44 -4.73 30.31 16.66
CA ASN A 44 -3.69 31.22 17.15
C ASN A 44 -4.07 31.83 18.50
N PRO A 45 -3.10 32.34 19.29
CA PRO A 45 -3.37 32.99 20.58
C PRO A 45 -4.31 34.19 20.50
N ASP A 46 -4.36 34.91 19.39
CA ASP A 46 -5.26 36.03 19.13
C ASP A 46 -6.68 35.61 18.71
N GLY A 47 -6.95 34.29 18.65
CA GLY A 47 -8.24 33.70 18.24
C GLY A 47 -8.39 33.53 16.73
N SER A 48 -7.45 34.01 15.91
CA SER A 48 -7.44 33.78 14.48
C SER A 48 -7.10 32.31 14.17
N GLN A 49 -7.29 31.91 12.90
CA GLN A 49 -7.00 30.55 12.43
C GLN A 49 -6.01 30.60 11.27
N THR A 50 -5.01 29.69 11.33
CA THR A 50 -4.08 29.46 10.24
C THR A 50 -4.32 28.06 9.67
N THR A 51 -4.79 27.98 8.42
CA THR A 51 -5.05 26.71 7.74
C THR A 51 -3.75 26.05 7.31
N TYR A 52 -3.76 24.70 7.29
CA TYR A 52 -2.69 23.89 6.75
C TYR A 52 -3.25 22.65 6.05
N ASP A 53 -2.58 22.18 5.00
CA ASP A 53 -3.05 21.04 4.21
C ASP A 53 -2.63 19.71 4.84
N GLN A 54 -1.42 19.65 5.41
CA GLN A 54 -0.85 18.42 5.95
C GLN A 54 -0.39 18.63 7.40
N ALA A 55 -0.83 17.75 8.27
CA ALA A 55 -0.30 17.68 9.63
C ALA A 55 1.12 17.11 9.61
N SER A 56 1.93 17.50 10.59
CA SER A 56 3.26 16.90 10.79
C SER A 56 3.13 15.40 11.08
N PHE A 57 3.99 14.61 10.46
CA PHE A 57 4.05 13.16 10.68
C PHE A 57 4.96 12.79 11.87
N THR A 58 5.83 13.70 12.26
CA THR A 58 6.75 13.52 13.37
C THR A 58 6.74 14.75 14.29
N PRO A 59 7.12 14.60 15.57
CA PRO A 59 7.26 15.73 16.47
C PRO A 59 8.52 16.57 16.22
N TRP A 60 9.40 16.12 15.31
CA TRP A 60 10.68 16.79 15.02
C TRP A 60 10.61 17.47 13.65
N PRO A 61 10.55 18.81 13.59
CA PRO A 61 10.42 19.53 12.30
C PRO A 61 11.54 19.25 11.30
N ASN A 62 12.74 18.97 11.79
CA ASN A 62 13.90 18.63 10.95
C ASN A 62 13.91 17.17 10.46
N ARG A 63 12.98 16.36 10.93
CA ARG A 63 12.78 14.96 10.53
C ARG A 63 11.38 14.68 10.00
N ASP A 64 10.73 15.69 9.46
CA ASP A 64 9.39 15.64 8.86
C ASP A 64 9.43 16.14 7.41
N PRO A 65 10.09 15.40 6.51
CA PRO A 65 10.27 15.86 5.14
C PRO A 65 8.94 15.83 4.36
N ASN A 66 8.83 16.71 3.37
CA ASN A 66 7.82 16.53 2.34
C ASN A 66 8.00 15.17 1.66
N MET A 67 6.91 14.45 1.42
CA MET A 67 6.95 13.07 0.93
C MET A 67 7.60 12.93 -0.44
N ALA A 68 7.41 13.89 -1.36
CA ALA A 68 8.08 13.86 -2.66
C ALA A 68 9.61 14.09 -2.52
N LYS A 69 10.02 14.95 -1.56
CA LYS A 69 11.43 15.10 -1.22
C LYS A 69 12.00 13.81 -0.65
N ALA A 70 11.30 13.19 0.32
CA ALA A 70 11.73 11.92 0.91
C ALA A 70 11.84 10.79 -0.14
N ALA A 71 10.92 10.76 -1.11
CA ALA A 71 10.98 9.82 -2.22
C ALA A 71 12.18 10.08 -3.16
N ASN A 72 12.51 11.36 -3.41
CA ASN A 72 13.71 11.68 -4.19
C ASN A 72 15.01 11.36 -3.42
N ASP A 73 15.04 11.63 -2.12
CA ASP A 73 16.18 11.27 -1.27
C ASP A 73 16.37 9.73 -1.24
N LEU A 74 15.26 8.98 -1.21
CA LEU A 74 15.28 7.53 -1.35
C LEU A 74 15.82 7.08 -2.72
N ALA A 75 15.49 7.79 -3.80
CA ALA A 75 16.01 7.50 -5.13
C ALA A 75 17.55 7.61 -5.17
N HIS A 76 18.10 8.66 -4.57
CA HIS A 76 19.55 8.82 -4.43
C HIS A 76 20.16 7.74 -3.55
N TYR A 77 19.54 7.45 -2.41
CA TYR A 77 20.00 6.42 -1.47
C TYR A 77 20.06 5.03 -2.11
N SER A 78 19.05 4.67 -2.87
CA SER A 78 18.89 3.33 -3.48
C SER A 78 19.51 3.21 -4.88
N GLY A 79 20.03 4.31 -5.46
CA GLY A 79 20.56 4.32 -6.82
C GLY A 79 19.50 4.10 -7.90
N ILE A 80 18.23 4.42 -7.62
CA ILE A 80 17.11 4.24 -8.53
C ILE A 80 16.91 5.51 -9.34
N ASP A 81 17.16 5.45 -10.63
CA ASP A 81 17.04 6.59 -11.51
C ASP A 81 15.60 6.88 -11.95
N ARG A 82 15.41 8.00 -12.65
CA ARG A 82 14.12 8.43 -13.18
C ARG A 82 13.56 7.45 -14.21
N GLN A 83 14.40 6.85 -15.03
CA GLN A 83 13.97 5.93 -16.09
C GLN A 83 13.40 4.65 -15.49
N GLN A 84 14.03 4.13 -14.46
CA GLN A 84 13.54 2.95 -13.73
C GLN A 84 12.18 3.25 -13.07
N GLN A 85 12.01 4.41 -12.44
CA GLN A 85 10.74 4.84 -11.85
C GLN A 85 9.63 4.97 -12.88
N ASP A 86 9.91 5.59 -14.02
CA ASP A 86 8.94 5.79 -15.08
C ASP A 86 8.58 4.45 -15.74
N SER A 87 9.54 3.53 -15.93
CA SER A 87 9.30 2.19 -16.47
C SER A 87 8.40 1.37 -15.56
N TRP A 88 8.62 1.42 -14.25
CA TRP A 88 7.75 0.77 -13.27
C TRP A 88 6.32 1.32 -13.32
N ALA A 89 6.16 2.65 -13.42
CA ALA A 89 4.84 3.25 -13.53
C ALA A 89 4.11 2.84 -14.83
N ILE A 90 4.81 2.77 -15.96
CA ILE A 90 4.26 2.29 -17.23
C ILE A 90 3.78 0.85 -17.09
N ASP A 91 4.60 -0.01 -16.50
CA ASP A 91 4.28 -1.43 -16.30
C ASP A 91 3.07 -1.60 -15.35
N SER A 92 3.02 -0.87 -14.24
CA SER A 92 1.88 -0.88 -13.31
C SER A 92 0.56 -0.52 -14.02
N HIS A 93 0.56 0.53 -14.85
CA HIS A 93 -0.61 0.89 -15.65
C HIS A 93 -0.97 -0.17 -16.69
N ALA A 94 0.01 -0.76 -17.39
CA ALA A 94 -0.22 -1.79 -18.38
C ALA A 94 -0.84 -3.05 -17.74
N LYS A 95 -0.28 -3.50 -16.61
CA LYS A 95 -0.82 -4.62 -15.81
C LYS A 95 -2.25 -4.37 -15.36
N ALA A 96 -2.56 -3.17 -14.85
CA ALA A 96 -3.90 -2.82 -14.41
C ALA A 96 -4.92 -2.84 -15.55
N LEU A 97 -4.54 -2.34 -16.73
CA LEU A 97 -5.41 -2.39 -17.91
C LEU A 97 -5.66 -3.82 -18.40
N ALA A 98 -4.61 -4.65 -18.44
CA ALA A 98 -4.71 -6.04 -18.84
C ALA A 98 -5.55 -6.89 -17.87
N SER A 99 -5.57 -6.51 -16.60
CA SER A 99 -6.22 -7.27 -15.52
C SER A 99 -7.62 -6.77 -15.16
N ARG A 100 -8.25 -5.90 -15.93
CA ARG A 100 -9.56 -5.29 -15.59
C ARG A 100 -10.64 -6.30 -15.23
N MET A 101 -10.73 -7.42 -15.94
CA MET A 101 -11.71 -8.46 -15.67
C MET A 101 -11.43 -9.18 -14.35
N HIS A 102 -10.17 -9.41 -14.03
CA HIS A 102 -9.74 -9.99 -12.75
C HIS A 102 -10.07 -9.03 -11.61
N LEU A 103 -9.70 -7.76 -11.74
CA LEU A 103 -9.93 -6.71 -10.76
C LEU A 103 -11.42 -6.44 -10.50
N ALA A 104 -12.27 -6.61 -11.51
CA ALA A 104 -13.72 -6.45 -11.34
C ALA A 104 -14.32 -7.43 -10.31
N SER A 105 -13.69 -8.60 -10.09
CA SER A 105 -14.14 -9.56 -9.08
C SER A 105 -13.90 -9.12 -7.63
N GLU A 106 -13.01 -8.15 -7.42
CA GLU A 106 -12.70 -7.58 -6.10
C GLU A 106 -13.57 -6.38 -5.77
N ILE A 107 -14.16 -5.73 -6.79
CA ILE A 107 -14.87 -4.47 -6.64
C ILE A 107 -16.34 -4.74 -6.36
N CYS A 108 -16.81 -4.33 -5.17
CA CYS A 108 -18.24 -4.35 -4.86
C CYS A 108 -18.95 -3.22 -5.59
N GLN A 109 -19.94 -3.56 -6.41
CA GLN A 109 -20.80 -2.57 -7.04
C GLN A 109 -21.81 -2.05 -6.02
N ILE A 110 -21.63 -0.78 -5.60
CA ILE A 110 -22.49 -0.13 -4.62
C ILE A 110 -23.63 0.62 -5.31
N ASP A 111 -23.42 1.09 -6.55
CA ASP A 111 -24.39 1.83 -7.33
C ASP A 111 -24.29 1.42 -8.81
N ILE A 112 -25.46 1.34 -9.48
CA ILE A 112 -25.57 0.91 -10.89
C ILE A 112 -24.86 1.89 -11.85
N GLY A 113 -24.63 3.12 -11.43
CA GLY A 113 -23.98 4.16 -12.25
C GLY A 113 -22.46 4.24 -12.12
N LEU A 114 -21.85 3.54 -11.16
CA LEU A 114 -20.42 3.61 -10.93
C LEU A 114 -19.63 2.61 -11.78
N PRO A 115 -18.45 2.97 -12.29
CA PRO A 115 -17.62 2.07 -13.06
C PRO A 115 -17.12 0.89 -12.19
N GLN A 116 -17.10 -0.31 -12.77
CA GLN A 116 -16.55 -1.53 -12.15
C GLN A 116 -15.04 -1.66 -12.37
N HIS A 117 -14.34 -0.55 -12.54
CA HIS A 117 -12.90 -0.52 -12.73
C HIS A 117 -12.33 0.83 -12.29
N ASP A 118 -11.05 0.82 -11.96
CA ASP A 118 -10.31 2.03 -11.60
C ASP A 118 -10.16 2.95 -12.81
N ALA A 119 -10.83 4.11 -12.77
CA ALA A 119 -10.90 5.06 -13.88
C ALA A 119 -9.54 5.73 -14.20
N TYR A 120 -8.60 5.73 -13.25
CA TYR A 120 -7.29 6.35 -13.42
C TYR A 120 -6.33 5.51 -14.26
N SER A 121 -6.54 4.18 -14.35
CA SER A 121 -5.73 3.29 -15.18
C SER A 121 -5.81 3.67 -16.66
N ARG A 122 -4.66 3.95 -17.27
CA ARG A 122 -4.57 4.48 -18.63
C ARG A 122 -3.35 3.96 -19.38
N PRO A 123 -3.30 4.00 -20.70
CA PRO A 123 -2.08 3.74 -21.46
C PRO A 123 -1.03 4.83 -21.15
N LEU A 124 -0.15 4.53 -20.20
CA LEU A 124 1.00 5.39 -19.91
C LEU A 124 2.16 5.01 -20.83
N SER A 125 2.90 5.99 -21.35
CA SER A 125 4.01 5.78 -22.26
C SER A 125 5.24 6.57 -21.85
N ALA A 126 6.43 6.16 -22.29
CA ALA A 126 7.67 6.85 -22.03
C ALA A 126 7.60 8.34 -22.44
N ARG A 127 6.93 8.65 -23.58
CA ARG A 127 6.71 10.03 -24.03
C ARG A 127 5.89 10.85 -23.02
N LEU A 128 4.87 10.24 -22.43
CA LEU A 128 4.06 10.93 -21.41
C LEU A 128 4.85 11.12 -20.11
N CYS A 129 5.64 10.12 -19.70
CA CYS A 129 6.51 10.22 -18.53
C CYS A 129 7.56 11.32 -18.69
N THR A 130 8.21 11.40 -19.86
CA THR A 130 9.20 12.46 -20.15
C THR A 130 8.61 13.86 -20.04
N ARG A 131 7.32 14.04 -20.40
CA ARG A 131 6.60 15.33 -20.34
C ARG A 131 5.98 15.59 -18.97
N ALA A 132 5.97 14.60 -18.08
CA ALA A 132 5.37 14.76 -16.77
C ALA A 132 6.14 15.78 -15.93
N LYS A 133 5.39 16.73 -15.34
CA LYS A 133 5.96 17.76 -14.48
C LYS A 133 6.60 17.10 -13.26
N ALA A 134 7.82 17.50 -12.95
CA ALA A 134 8.48 17.12 -11.71
C ALA A 134 7.74 17.72 -10.50
N ILE A 135 7.58 16.91 -9.47
CA ILE A 135 7.12 17.34 -8.15
C ILE A 135 8.36 17.72 -7.33
N TYR A 136 9.36 16.81 -7.30
CA TYR A 136 10.64 17.04 -6.66
C TYR A 136 11.72 16.14 -7.29
N GLY A 137 12.80 16.70 -7.82
CA GLY A 137 13.90 15.94 -8.42
C GLY A 137 13.44 14.94 -9.49
N SER A 138 13.70 13.66 -9.28
CA SER A 138 13.28 12.56 -10.17
C SER A 138 11.81 12.15 -10.02
N VAL A 139 11.15 12.61 -8.96
CA VAL A 139 9.75 12.29 -8.66
C VAL A 139 8.81 13.21 -9.44
N THR A 140 7.86 12.62 -10.15
CA THR A 140 6.92 13.33 -11.03
C THR A 140 5.49 12.86 -10.86
N HIS A 141 4.54 13.57 -11.47
CA HIS A 141 3.14 13.12 -11.50
C HIS A 141 2.91 11.81 -12.24
N ALA A 142 3.87 11.31 -13.03
CA ALA A 142 3.75 10.03 -13.72
C ALA A 142 4.17 8.84 -12.85
N ASN A 143 5.12 9.05 -11.92
CA ASN A 143 5.69 8.02 -11.07
C ASN A 143 5.30 8.17 -9.57
N THR A 144 4.24 8.94 -9.32
CA THR A 144 3.59 9.15 -8.01
C THR A 144 2.13 8.73 -8.09
N ALA A 145 1.65 7.97 -7.12
CA ALA A 145 0.24 7.61 -7.04
C ALA A 145 -0.62 8.84 -6.75
N VAL A 146 -1.78 8.93 -7.40
CA VAL A 146 -2.75 9.98 -7.11
C VAL A 146 -3.54 9.65 -5.86
N ALA A 147 -3.86 10.66 -5.06
CA ALA A 147 -4.80 10.48 -3.96
C ALA A 147 -6.19 10.08 -4.50
N ALA A 148 -6.85 9.16 -3.82
CA ALA A 148 -8.12 8.60 -4.25
C ALA A 148 -9.07 8.38 -3.06
N ASP A 149 -10.34 8.16 -3.37
CA ASP A 149 -11.36 7.72 -2.42
C ASP A 149 -11.58 6.22 -2.60
N ALA A 150 -11.60 5.47 -1.51
CA ALA A 150 -11.99 4.06 -1.52
C ALA A 150 -12.29 3.54 -0.12
N ALA A 151 -12.96 2.39 -0.08
CA ALA A 151 -13.12 1.57 1.12
C ALA A 151 -12.79 0.11 0.77
N ALA A 152 -12.12 -0.59 1.67
CA ALA A 152 -11.81 -2.00 1.53
C ALA A 152 -11.84 -2.69 2.90
N PHE A 153 -12.46 -3.87 2.96
CA PHE A 153 -12.66 -4.61 4.20
C PHE A 153 -12.46 -6.11 3.99
N CYS A 154 -11.96 -6.77 5.01
CA CYS A 154 -11.89 -8.22 5.13
C CYS A 154 -12.73 -8.69 6.32
N VAL A 155 -13.38 -9.83 6.18
CA VAL A 155 -14.01 -10.53 7.30
C VAL A 155 -13.01 -11.54 7.83
N LEU A 156 -12.65 -11.42 9.11
CA LEU A 156 -11.75 -12.31 9.83
C LEU A 156 -12.56 -13.18 10.79
N THR A 157 -12.24 -14.48 10.83
CA THR A 157 -12.85 -15.44 11.76
C THR A 157 -11.77 -16.37 12.32
N ALA A 158 -12.03 -17.02 13.40
CA ALA A 158 -11.20 -18.13 13.84
C ALA A 158 -11.12 -19.22 12.76
N ALA A 159 -9.98 -19.89 12.64
CA ALA A 159 -9.81 -20.99 11.69
C ALA A 159 -10.83 -22.10 11.99
N SER A 160 -11.54 -22.56 10.96
CA SER A 160 -12.52 -23.63 11.07
C SER A 160 -12.40 -24.59 9.87
N PRO A 161 -12.44 -25.91 10.09
CA PRO A 161 -12.47 -26.89 9.00
C PRO A 161 -13.66 -26.71 8.05
N ALA A 162 -14.72 -26.03 8.48
CA ALA A 162 -15.89 -25.73 7.66
C ALA A 162 -15.65 -24.59 6.64
N THR A 163 -14.63 -23.78 6.83
CA THR A 163 -14.30 -22.66 5.91
C THR A 163 -13.48 -23.16 4.71
N LYS A 164 -14.12 -23.94 3.86
CA LYS A 164 -13.54 -24.30 2.56
C LYS A 164 -13.26 -23.02 1.76
N ARG A 165 -12.04 -22.84 1.26
CA ARG A 165 -11.57 -21.69 0.49
C ARG A 165 -11.27 -20.42 1.33
N ALA A 166 -11.07 -20.53 2.63
CA ALA A 166 -10.54 -19.42 3.41
C ALA A 166 -9.05 -19.21 3.07
N VAL A 167 -8.63 -17.94 3.08
CA VAL A 167 -7.21 -17.59 3.08
C VAL A 167 -6.82 -17.30 4.51
N GLN A 168 -5.80 -17.99 5.01
CA GLN A 168 -5.31 -17.82 6.36
C GLN A 168 -4.45 -16.54 6.44
N LEU A 169 -4.79 -15.61 7.32
CA LEU A 169 -3.88 -14.58 7.78
C LEU A 169 -2.89 -15.21 8.77
N LEU A 170 -1.67 -15.49 8.32
CA LEU A 170 -0.63 -16.05 9.19
C LEU A 170 -0.29 -15.05 10.30
N GLY A 171 -0.10 -13.80 9.95
CA GLY A 171 0.18 -12.69 10.82
C GLY A 171 1.00 -11.63 10.13
N GLY A 172 1.51 -10.68 10.90
CA GLY A 172 2.30 -9.59 10.35
C GLY A 172 3.12 -8.89 11.41
N ILE A 173 3.81 -7.86 10.95
CA ILE A 173 4.64 -6.98 11.77
C ILE A 173 4.41 -5.54 11.33
N SER A 174 4.27 -4.66 12.31
CA SER A 174 4.29 -3.22 12.11
C SER A 174 5.47 -2.65 12.91
N ILE A 175 6.33 -1.90 12.24
CA ILE A 175 7.57 -1.37 12.81
C ILE A 175 7.75 0.11 12.55
N GLY A 176 8.60 0.75 13.35
CA GLY A 176 9.13 2.08 13.10
C GLY A 176 10.49 2.02 12.42
N GLY A 177 10.77 2.99 11.57
CA GLY A 177 12.05 3.21 10.89
C GLY A 177 12.43 4.68 10.87
N ASP A 178 13.33 5.07 9.96
CA ASP A 178 13.73 6.48 9.81
C ASP A 178 12.60 7.30 9.17
N PRO A 179 12.06 8.31 9.86
CA PRO A 179 11.03 9.18 9.31
C PRO A 179 11.53 10.04 8.14
N CYS A 180 12.84 10.23 7.98
CA CYS A 180 13.40 10.93 6.82
C CYS A 180 13.39 10.07 5.55
N LEU A 181 13.42 8.73 5.69
CA LEU A 181 13.37 7.76 4.60
C LEU A 181 12.27 6.72 4.83
N PRO A 182 11.00 7.14 4.96
CA PRO A 182 9.90 6.24 5.33
C PRO A 182 9.72 5.09 4.34
N GLY A 183 10.12 5.27 3.09
CA GLY A 183 10.04 4.23 2.07
C GLY A 183 10.92 3.00 2.31
N LEU A 184 11.88 3.04 3.24
CA LEU A 184 12.70 1.89 3.64
C LEU A 184 12.03 1.02 4.71
N ALA A 185 11.06 1.55 5.46
CA ALA A 185 10.44 0.81 6.56
C ALA A 185 9.81 -0.54 6.17
N PRO A 186 9.19 -0.71 4.98
CA PRO A 186 8.67 -2.01 4.56
C PRO A 186 9.74 -3.10 4.46
N ILE A 187 11.00 -2.77 4.13
CA ILE A 187 12.08 -3.75 3.99
C ILE A 187 12.26 -4.51 5.30
N ALA A 188 12.49 -3.80 6.39
CA ALA A 188 12.67 -4.42 7.69
C ALA A 188 11.39 -5.13 8.20
N ALA A 189 10.19 -4.63 7.86
CA ALA A 189 8.95 -5.32 8.18
C ALA A 189 8.82 -6.65 7.43
N ILE A 190 9.20 -6.69 6.14
CA ILE A 190 9.21 -7.90 5.30
C ILE A 190 10.22 -8.92 5.86
N GLU A 191 11.44 -8.49 6.10
CA GLU A 191 12.49 -9.35 6.66
C GLU A 191 12.06 -9.98 7.99
N GLN A 192 11.57 -9.18 8.92
CA GLN A 192 11.13 -9.66 10.23
C GLN A 192 9.91 -10.57 10.17
N VAL A 193 8.94 -10.33 9.29
CA VAL A 193 7.78 -11.22 9.17
C VAL A 193 8.16 -12.55 8.54
N LEU A 194 9.04 -12.55 7.53
CA LEU A 194 9.54 -13.79 6.92
C LEU A 194 10.35 -14.61 7.93
N ASP A 195 11.24 -13.96 8.68
CA ASP A 195 12.04 -14.62 9.73
C ASP A 195 11.15 -15.24 10.82
N ARG A 196 10.14 -14.48 11.32
CA ARG A 196 9.18 -14.96 12.32
C ARG A 196 8.48 -16.26 11.90
N TYR A 197 8.15 -16.39 10.62
CA TYR A 197 7.44 -17.57 10.08
C TYR A 197 8.40 -18.58 9.43
N GLN A 198 9.72 -18.39 9.57
CA GLN A 198 10.76 -19.27 9.01
C GLN A 198 10.58 -19.45 7.49
N LEU A 199 10.21 -18.39 6.80
CA LEU A 199 10.04 -18.33 5.36
C LEU A 199 11.18 -17.53 4.73
N ASN A 200 11.39 -17.77 3.45
CA ASN A 200 12.25 -16.93 2.60
C ASN A 200 11.45 -16.43 1.39
N THR A 201 12.00 -15.46 0.69
CA THR A 201 11.34 -14.84 -0.47
C THR A 201 11.02 -15.81 -1.59
N ALA A 202 11.80 -16.89 -1.76
CA ALA A 202 11.56 -17.92 -2.78
C ALA A 202 10.30 -18.79 -2.52
N LYS A 203 9.72 -18.71 -1.33
CA LYS A 203 8.44 -19.38 -1.01
C LYS A 203 7.22 -18.54 -1.32
N LEU A 204 7.40 -17.26 -1.59
CA LEU A 204 6.30 -16.37 -1.94
C LEU A 204 5.83 -16.65 -3.37
N THR A 205 4.51 -16.68 -3.55
CA THR A 205 3.86 -16.86 -4.85
C THR A 205 3.17 -15.60 -5.36
N HIS A 206 2.79 -14.71 -4.43
CA HIS A 206 2.12 -13.45 -4.72
C HIS A 206 2.64 -12.36 -3.78
N ILE A 207 2.90 -11.19 -4.32
CA ILE A 207 3.44 -10.08 -3.56
C ILE A 207 2.71 -8.81 -3.94
N GLU A 208 2.14 -8.12 -2.95
CA GLU A 208 1.50 -6.82 -3.11
C GLU A 208 2.27 -5.77 -2.32
N ILE A 209 3.00 -4.91 -3.02
CA ILE A 209 3.76 -3.79 -2.45
C ILE A 209 3.03 -2.49 -2.76
N MET A 210 2.85 -1.66 -1.74
CA MET A 210 2.30 -0.33 -1.95
C MET A 210 3.18 0.51 -2.89
N GLU A 211 2.56 1.19 -3.84
CA GLU A 211 3.21 2.08 -4.80
C GLU A 211 2.81 3.53 -4.56
N ALA A 212 3.11 4.10 -3.37
CA ALA A 212 2.90 5.53 -3.15
C ALA A 212 3.76 6.37 -4.12
N PHE A 213 4.98 5.91 -4.35
CA PHE A 213 5.93 6.36 -5.37
C PHE A 213 6.57 5.14 -6.02
N ALA A 214 6.88 5.21 -7.31
CA ALA A 214 7.56 4.12 -8.00
C ALA A 214 8.90 3.76 -7.32
N VAL A 215 9.66 4.76 -6.90
CA VAL A 215 10.92 4.55 -6.20
C VAL A 215 10.75 3.80 -4.88
N GLN A 216 9.66 4.04 -4.15
CA GLN A 216 9.41 3.35 -2.88
C GLN A 216 9.12 1.85 -3.11
N ALA A 217 8.33 1.50 -4.12
CA ALA A 217 8.09 0.12 -4.49
C ALA A 217 9.40 -0.57 -4.94
N LEU A 218 10.15 0.05 -5.83
CA LEU A 218 11.42 -0.47 -6.32
C LEU A 218 12.46 -0.65 -5.19
N ALA A 219 12.59 0.31 -4.28
CA ALA A 219 13.49 0.21 -3.14
C ALA A 219 13.09 -0.94 -2.20
N SER A 220 11.78 -1.14 -1.97
CA SER A 220 11.27 -2.26 -1.17
C SER A 220 11.57 -3.61 -1.84
N ILE A 221 11.39 -3.72 -3.16
CA ILE A 221 11.68 -4.93 -3.95
C ILE A 221 13.17 -5.27 -3.87
N GLN A 222 14.04 -4.29 -4.17
CA GLN A 222 15.49 -4.48 -4.15
C GLN A 222 16.01 -4.80 -2.74
N GLY A 223 15.57 -4.02 -1.74
CA GLY A 223 16.07 -4.13 -0.38
C GLY A 223 15.65 -5.43 0.30
N ALA A 224 14.45 -5.93 0.04
CA ALA A 224 13.95 -7.20 0.60
C ALA A 224 14.26 -8.42 -0.29
N GLY A 225 14.94 -8.26 -1.42
CA GLY A 225 15.28 -9.35 -2.34
C GLY A 225 14.06 -10.08 -2.89
N LEU A 226 13.01 -9.31 -3.24
CA LEU A 226 11.77 -9.86 -3.80
C LEU A 226 11.92 -10.08 -5.31
N ASP A 227 11.26 -11.11 -5.82
CA ASP A 227 11.15 -11.34 -7.27
C ASP A 227 10.18 -10.30 -7.87
N PRO A 228 10.63 -9.38 -8.73
CA PRO A 228 9.79 -8.34 -9.32
C PRO A 228 8.66 -8.88 -10.18
N ASP A 229 8.79 -10.09 -10.74
CA ASP A 229 7.76 -10.72 -11.58
C ASP A 229 6.57 -11.20 -10.74
N LEU A 230 6.75 -11.36 -9.43
CA LEU A 230 5.68 -11.71 -8.48
C LEU A 230 4.99 -10.48 -7.89
N VAL A 231 5.57 -9.27 -8.07
CA VAL A 231 5.06 -8.06 -7.43
C VAL A 231 3.99 -7.39 -8.29
N ASN A 232 2.86 -7.06 -7.64
CA ASN A 232 1.78 -6.27 -8.21
C ASN A 232 1.39 -6.75 -9.63
N ARG A 233 1.15 -8.05 -9.79
CA ARG A 233 0.89 -8.68 -11.11
C ARG A 233 -0.30 -8.07 -11.84
N HIS A 234 -1.22 -7.44 -11.12
CA HIS A 234 -2.40 -6.81 -11.67
C HIS A 234 -2.32 -5.27 -11.62
N GLY A 235 -1.10 -4.73 -11.52
CA GLY A 235 -0.84 -3.30 -11.33
C GLY A 235 -1.12 -2.82 -9.92
N GLY A 236 -0.44 -1.77 -9.50
CA GLY A 236 -0.50 -1.21 -8.16
C GLY A 236 -1.16 0.16 -8.08
N ALA A 237 -0.88 0.88 -7.00
CA ALA A 237 -1.49 2.17 -6.70
C ALA A 237 -1.10 3.28 -7.68
N LEU A 238 0.03 3.19 -8.38
CA LEU A 238 0.40 4.12 -9.45
C LEU A 238 -0.66 4.15 -10.55
N ALA A 239 -1.25 3.00 -10.86
CA ALA A 239 -2.28 2.88 -11.88
C ALA A 239 -3.70 3.11 -11.36
N ARG A 240 -3.96 2.85 -10.08
CA ARG A 240 -5.32 2.83 -9.52
C ARG A 240 -5.60 3.98 -8.57
N GLY A 241 -4.58 4.60 -8.02
CA GLY A 241 -4.67 5.61 -6.98
C GLY A 241 -4.32 5.07 -5.60
N HIS A 242 -4.11 6.01 -4.67
CA HIS A 242 -3.73 5.77 -3.28
C HIS A 242 -4.78 6.34 -2.32
N PRO A 243 -5.82 5.58 -1.98
CA PRO A 243 -6.74 5.93 -0.90
C PRO A 243 -6.06 5.59 0.43
N ILE A 244 -5.38 6.54 1.02
CA ILE A 244 -4.38 6.41 2.08
C ILE A 244 -4.74 5.34 3.11
N ALA A 245 -5.82 5.54 3.89
CA ALA A 245 -6.20 4.61 4.97
C ALA A 245 -6.75 3.26 4.46
N ALA A 246 -7.30 3.20 3.25
CA ALA A 246 -7.82 1.97 2.66
C ALA A 246 -6.75 1.13 1.95
N SER A 247 -5.61 1.72 1.59
CA SER A 247 -4.61 1.07 0.73
C SER A 247 -4.09 -0.25 1.28
N GLY A 248 -3.78 -0.32 2.57
CA GLY A 248 -3.33 -1.57 3.19
C GLY A 248 -4.37 -2.69 3.10
N ALA A 249 -5.65 -2.38 3.31
CA ALA A 249 -6.73 -3.35 3.16
C ALA A 249 -6.90 -3.79 1.69
N ILE A 250 -6.73 -2.88 0.73
CA ILE A 250 -6.75 -3.21 -0.70
C ILE A 250 -5.68 -4.24 -1.05
N LEU A 251 -4.44 -4.08 -0.55
CA LEU A 251 -3.37 -5.07 -0.77
C LEU A 251 -3.77 -6.46 -0.24
N ALA A 252 -4.39 -6.53 0.94
CA ALA A 252 -4.85 -7.78 1.51
C ALA A 252 -6.02 -8.41 0.72
N VAL A 253 -6.97 -7.61 0.25
CA VAL A 253 -8.08 -8.06 -0.60
C VAL A 253 -7.55 -8.66 -1.91
N ARG A 254 -6.56 -8.01 -2.53
CA ARG A 254 -5.90 -8.50 -3.74
C ARG A 254 -5.25 -9.86 -3.52
N LEU A 255 -4.40 -9.97 -2.50
CA LEU A 255 -3.79 -11.24 -2.14
C LEU A 255 -4.82 -12.33 -1.84
N PHE A 256 -5.94 -11.97 -1.20
CA PHE A 256 -7.02 -12.92 -0.94
C PHE A 256 -7.60 -13.49 -2.24
N HIS A 257 -7.89 -12.66 -3.24
CA HIS A 257 -8.42 -13.10 -4.52
C HIS A 257 -7.42 -13.95 -5.30
N ASP A 258 -6.16 -13.53 -5.36
CA ASP A 258 -5.09 -14.25 -6.05
C ASP A 258 -4.85 -15.63 -5.40
N LEU A 259 -4.67 -15.67 -4.09
CA LEU A 259 -4.44 -16.91 -3.34
C LEU A 259 -5.61 -17.88 -3.42
N ARG A 260 -6.85 -17.38 -3.43
CA ARG A 260 -8.02 -18.26 -3.65
C ARG A 260 -8.04 -18.91 -5.02
N SER A 261 -7.45 -18.26 -6.01
CA SER A 261 -7.40 -18.75 -7.39
C SER A 261 -6.27 -19.74 -7.62
N THR A 262 -5.08 -19.48 -7.10
CA THR A 262 -3.86 -20.20 -7.46
C THR A 262 -3.19 -20.91 -6.28
N GLY A 263 -3.58 -20.58 -5.06
CA GLY A 263 -2.94 -21.10 -3.85
C GLY A 263 -1.57 -20.47 -3.55
N GLY A 264 -0.96 -20.89 -2.44
CA GLY A 264 0.39 -20.52 -2.07
C GLY A 264 0.51 -19.57 -0.88
N ILE A 265 1.59 -18.80 -0.84
CA ILE A 265 1.92 -17.84 0.22
C ILE A 265 2.02 -16.44 -0.40
N GLY A 266 1.26 -15.50 0.14
CA GLY A 266 1.22 -14.11 -0.27
C GLY A 266 1.81 -13.17 0.78
N LEU A 267 2.48 -12.12 0.32
CA LEU A 267 3.03 -11.03 1.12
C LEU A 267 2.38 -9.71 0.72
N ALA A 268 1.86 -8.95 1.68
CA ALA A 268 1.51 -7.55 1.47
C ALA A 268 2.38 -6.65 2.35
N ALA A 269 2.92 -5.55 1.79
CA ALA A 269 3.69 -4.60 2.55
C ALA A 269 3.45 -3.16 2.11
N ILE A 270 3.50 -2.25 3.09
CA ILE A 270 3.20 -0.83 2.93
C ILE A 270 4.06 0.02 3.84
N ALA A 271 4.47 1.19 3.32
CA ALA A 271 5.08 2.26 4.10
C ALA A 271 4.04 3.30 4.51
N ALA A 272 4.29 4.01 5.60
CA ALA A 272 3.58 5.24 5.91
C ALA A 272 4.57 6.34 6.32
N ALA A 273 4.15 7.59 6.10
CA ALA A 273 4.89 8.76 6.54
C ALA A 273 5.18 8.69 8.05
N GLY A 274 6.27 9.33 8.48
CA GLY A 274 6.77 9.20 9.85
C GLY A 274 7.63 7.96 10.10
N GLY A 275 7.94 7.18 9.05
CA GLY A 275 8.84 6.02 9.13
C GLY A 275 8.16 4.72 9.55
N LEU A 276 6.87 4.56 9.29
CA LEU A 276 6.16 3.31 9.58
C LEU A 276 6.26 2.32 8.41
N GLY A 277 6.36 1.03 8.73
CA GLY A 277 6.26 -0.07 7.78
C GLY A 277 5.45 -1.21 8.35
N THR A 278 4.50 -1.73 7.58
CA THR A 278 3.70 -2.91 7.95
C THR A 278 3.80 -3.96 6.85
N ALA A 279 4.04 -5.21 7.24
CA ALA A 279 4.01 -6.36 6.36
C ALA A 279 3.15 -7.47 6.97
N VAL A 280 2.38 -8.15 6.12
CA VAL A 280 1.53 -9.30 6.50
C VAL A 280 1.73 -10.46 5.56
N LEU A 281 1.54 -11.68 6.06
CA LEU A 281 1.58 -12.92 5.30
C LEU A 281 0.20 -13.59 5.30
N LEU A 282 -0.24 -13.97 4.11
CA LEU A 282 -1.44 -14.76 3.87
C LEU A 282 -1.05 -16.11 3.23
N ARG A 283 -1.85 -17.15 3.49
CA ARG A 283 -1.61 -18.48 2.92
C ARG A 283 -2.93 -19.19 2.60
N THR A 284 -2.94 -19.97 1.53
CA THR A 284 -3.90 -21.05 1.30
C THR A 284 -3.19 -22.40 1.43
N GLU A 285 -3.93 -23.39 1.94
CA GLU A 285 -3.49 -24.79 1.92
C GLU A 285 -3.56 -25.38 0.53
#